data_9aacf09e1736819a0b23d56efe06b67d
#
_entry.id   9aacf09e1736819a0b23d56efe06b67d
#
_cell.length_a   1.000
_cell.length_b   1.000
_cell.length_c   1.000
_cell.angle_alpha   90.00
_cell.angle_beta   90.00
_cell.angle_gamma   90.00
#
_symmetry.space_group_name_H-M   'P 1'
#
loop_
_entity.id
_entity.type
_entity.pdbx_description
1 polymer ?
#
loop_
_entity_poly.entity_id
_entity_poly.type
_entity_poly.pdbx_seq_one_letter_code
_entity_poly.pdbx_strand_id
1 'polypeptide(L)'
;WLVKNENMTTPAMINSAKNLTIRANLEPIAGLKIDLNANRVDTRSTDIYYMQDGMPEQMGGSFTMTTIALGSAFGGSGNANNGYSSKAFDKFIAHRSVIAQRLADTYSGTVYPSSGFMAGHALAGKPYDPAVGGGVSLNSMEVLVPAFLAAYTGKDPNKVGLSAFPSVKSLLPNWRVTYDGLIRIPVIRKYFKSMMLSHQYRCSYSVGAFSSFLDWVDAGQDGLGYIRDIQTGNPTPSSPYDIAAVSITEGFSPLFGVDATLLNNITGKFELRKTRNLSLNISSYQLVEALSNEFVIGVGYKLTEFNKVLKMKKTRDFSNDLTIRLDFSYRKMQSLIRKIEDQFTQATSGNIAKTIQF
;
A
#
# COMPACT_ATOMS: atom_id res chain seq x y z
N TRP A 1 -11.85 -7.10 36.43
CA TRP A 1 -10.46 -6.98 36.03
C TRP A 1 -9.79 -5.71 36.54
N LEU A 2 -10.37 -4.53 36.29
CA LEU A 2 -9.82 -3.26 36.73
C LEU A 2 -10.45 -2.91 38.09
N VAL A 3 -9.62 -2.86 39.10
CA VAL A 3 -10.03 -2.39 40.45
C VAL A 3 -9.98 -0.87 40.44
N LYS A 4 -11.07 -0.22 40.78
CA LYS A 4 -11.07 1.24 40.97
C LYS A 4 -10.12 1.59 42.12
N ASN A 5 -9.11 2.41 41.81
CA ASN A 5 -8.17 2.94 42.79
C ASN A 5 -8.03 4.45 42.57
N GLU A 6 -8.35 5.23 43.56
CA GLU A 6 -8.34 6.71 43.50
C GLU A 6 -6.96 7.29 43.13
N ASN A 7 -5.89 6.51 43.32
CA ASN A 7 -4.53 6.91 42.96
C ASN A 7 -4.13 6.50 41.51
N MET A 8 -5.04 5.92 40.75
CA MET A 8 -4.76 5.48 39.35
C MET A 8 -4.86 6.68 38.41
N THR A 9 -3.72 7.24 38.02
CA THR A 9 -3.60 8.41 37.14
C THR A 9 -3.31 8.04 35.68
N THR A 10 -2.96 6.77 35.44
CA THR A 10 -2.65 6.27 34.08
C THR A 10 -3.87 5.61 33.47
N PRO A 11 -4.08 5.76 32.13
CA PRO A 11 -5.15 5.06 31.45
C PRO A 11 -4.95 3.54 31.45
N ALA A 12 -6.05 2.81 31.41
CA ALA A 12 -6.04 1.39 31.05
C ALA A 12 -5.92 1.25 29.55
N MET A 13 -4.93 0.49 29.08
CA MET A 13 -4.69 0.29 27.65
C MET A 13 -5.24 -1.07 27.23
N ILE A 14 -6.11 -1.06 26.21
CA ILE A 14 -6.65 -2.27 25.57
C ILE A 14 -6.07 -2.40 24.17
N ASN A 15 -5.24 -3.42 23.93
CA ASN A 15 -4.67 -3.71 22.64
C ASN A 15 -5.42 -4.84 21.93
N SER A 16 -5.75 -4.63 20.67
CA SER A 16 -6.41 -5.60 19.79
C SER A 16 -5.65 -5.74 18.49
N ALA A 17 -5.43 -6.97 18.04
CA ALA A 17 -4.82 -7.25 16.74
C ALA A 17 -5.67 -8.28 15.99
N LYS A 18 -6.12 -7.94 14.79
CA LYS A 18 -6.88 -8.83 13.90
C LYS A 18 -6.02 -9.13 12.68
N ASN A 19 -5.57 -10.38 12.56
CA ASN A 19 -4.75 -10.86 11.45
C ASN A 19 -5.52 -11.88 10.64
N LEU A 20 -5.65 -11.65 9.33
CA LEU A 20 -6.20 -12.60 8.37
C LEU A 20 -5.15 -12.89 7.31
N THR A 21 -4.75 -14.14 7.16
CA THR A 21 -3.83 -14.59 6.11
C THR A 21 -4.47 -15.73 5.34
N ILE A 22 -4.55 -15.59 4.02
CA ILE A 22 -5.06 -16.60 3.09
C ILE A 22 -3.91 -16.96 2.15
N ARG A 23 -3.63 -18.26 2.03
CA ARG A 23 -2.59 -18.79 1.13
C ARG A 23 -3.17 -19.89 0.26
N ALA A 24 -2.76 -19.91 -1.02
CA ALA A 24 -3.08 -20.98 -1.93
C ALA A 24 -1.87 -21.28 -2.83
N ASN A 25 -1.57 -22.55 -3.03
CA ASN A 25 -0.51 -23.04 -3.90
C ASN A 25 -1.15 -23.91 -4.97
N LEU A 26 -0.89 -23.60 -6.23
CA LEU A 26 -1.48 -24.26 -7.39
C LEU A 26 -0.38 -24.74 -8.31
N GLU A 27 -0.54 -25.95 -8.86
CA GLU A 27 0.30 -26.47 -9.96
C GLU A 27 -0.61 -27.01 -11.08
N PRO A 28 -1.20 -26.08 -11.90
CA PRO A 28 -2.20 -26.46 -12.89
C PRO A 28 -1.62 -27.34 -14.02
N ILE A 29 -0.33 -27.18 -14.31
CA ILE A 29 0.42 -28.05 -15.21
C ILE A 29 1.79 -28.31 -14.60
N ALA A 30 2.37 -29.46 -14.91
CA ALA A 30 3.64 -29.86 -14.34
C ALA A 30 4.75 -28.83 -14.60
N GLY A 31 5.33 -28.31 -13.51
CA GLY A 31 6.37 -27.28 -13.51
C GLY A 31 5.86 -25.84 -13.49
N LEU A 32 4.55 -25.58 -13.59
CA LEU A 32 3.98 -24.24 -13.37
C LEU A 32 3.44 -24.14 -11.96
N LYS A 33 4.14 -23.40 -11.10
CA LYS A 33 3.74 -23.17 -9.72
C LYS A 33 3.24 -21.75 -9.55
N ILE A 34 2.09 -21.60 -8.91
CA ILE A 34 1.44 -20.34 -8.62
C ILE A 34 1.18 -20.27 -7.13
N ASP A 35 1.85 -19.39 -6.44
CA ASP A 35 1.65 -19.13 -5.01
C ASP A 35 0.85 -17.83 -4.87
N LEU A 36 -0.29 -17.92 -4.18
CA LEU A 36 -1.16 -16.79 -3.86
C LEU A 36 -1.08 -16.51 -2.36
N ASN A 37 -0.98 -15.24 -1.99
CA ASN A 37 -0.97 -14.81 -0.59
C ASN A 37 -1.76 -13.52 -0.42
N ALA A 38 -2.79 -13.55 0.42
CA ALA A 38 -3.54 -12.37 0.82
C ALA A 38 -3.43 -12.18 2.34
N ASN A 39 -3.16 -10.94 2.76
CA ASN A 39 -2.99 -10.60 4.16
C ASN A 39 -3.73 -9.31 4.51
N ARG A 40 -4.36 -9.29 5.69
CA ARG A 40 -4.97 -8.12 6.30
C ARG A 40 -4.61 -8.07 7.77
N VAL A 41 -4.05 -6.97 8.22
CA VAL A 41 -3.68 -6.70 9.61
C VAL A 41 -4.37 -5.42 10.05
N ASP A 42 -5.09 -5.46 11.17
CA ASP A 42 -5.77 -4.33 11.79
C ASP A 42 -5.37 -4.34 13.27
N THR A 43 -4.55 -3.39 13.68
CA THR A 43 -4.13 -3.23 15.09
C THR A 43 -4.76 -1.99 15.67
N ARG A 44 -5.28 -2.11 16.88
CA ARG A 44 -5.89 -1.01 17.61
C ARG A 44 -5.43 -1.01 19.07
N SER A 45 -5.15 0.17 19.59
CA SER A 45 -4.94 0.43 21.01
C SER A 45 -5.99 1.44 21.46
N THR A 46 -6.65 1.15 22.55
CA THR A 46 -7.64 2.06 23.16
C THR A 46 -7.20 2.38 24.57
N ASP A 47 -7.05 3.65 24.88
CA ASP A 47 -6.72 4.17 26.19
C ASP A 47 -8.00 4.64 26.88
N ILE A 48 -8.30 4.07 28.04
CA ILE A 48 -9.49 4.34 28.82
C ILE A 48 -9.10 4.91 30.17
N TYR A 49 -9.53 6.15 30.45
CA TYR A 49 -9.35 6.78 31.74
C TYR A 49 -10.43 6.34 32.71
N TYR A 50 -10.32 5.11 33.19
CA TYR A 50 -11.33 4.39 33.96
C TYR A 50 -11.75 5.09 35.27
N MET A 51 -10.87 5.92 35.86
CA MET A 51 -11.13 6.63 37.09
C MET A 51 -11.67 8.05 36.90
N GLN A 52 -11.70 8.53 35.66
CA GLN A 52 -12.12 9.90 35.34
C GLN A 52 -13.38 9.83 34.46
N ASP A 53 -14.54 9.91 35.09
CA ASP A 53 -15.82 9.92 34.41
C ASP A 53 -15.89 11.10 33.41
N GLY A 54 -16.30 10.84 32.20
CA GLY A 54 -16.44 11.85 31.13
C GLY A 54 -15.18 12.14 30.31
N MET A 55 -14.05 11.51 30.62
CA MET A 55 -12.89 11.56 29.71
C MET A 55 -13.12 10.71 28.44
N PRO A 56 -12.88 11.28 27.26
CA PRO A 56 -13.06 10.52 26.01
C PRO A 56 -12.03 9.39 25.92
N GLU A 57 -12.47 8.25 25.38
CA GLU A 57 -11.58 7.16 25.01
C GLU A 57 -10.70 7.60 23.82
N GLN A 58 -9.40 7.39 23.93
CA GLN A 58 -8.46 7.65 22.84
C GLN A 58 -8.10 6.36 22.16
N MET A 59 -8.40 6.27 20.87
CA MET A 59 -8.07 5.10 20.05
C MET A 59 -6.97 5.45 19.04
N GLY A 60 -6.02 4.54 18.88
CA GLY A 60 -4.99 4.62 17.84
C GLY A 60 -4.71 3.26 17.24
N GLY A 61 -3.94 3.21 16.17
CA GLY A 61 -3.59 1.93 15.56
C GLY A 61 -2.96 2.04 14.20
N SER A 62 -2.89 0.90 13.52
CA SER A 62 -2.42 0.80 12.14
C SER A 62 -3.23 -0.23 11.36
N PHE A 63 -3.23 -0.08 10.04
CA PHE A 63 -3.94 -0.97 9.16
C PHE A 63 -3.10 -1.28 7.91
N THR A 64 -3.06 -2.55 7.51
CA THR A 64 -2.43 -2.98 6.26
C THR A 64 -3.24 -4.07 5.61
N MET A 65 -3.38 -4.01 4.29
CA MET A 65 -4.10 -5.01 3.51
C MET A 65 -3.46 -5.19 2.13
N THR A 66 -3.34 -6.44 1.68
CA THR A 66 -2.95 -6.72 0.29
C THR A 66 -4.05 -6.29 -0.68
N THR A 67 -3.63 -5.70 -1.79
CA THR A 67 -4.52 -5.19 -2.84
C THR A 67 -3.86 -5.34 -4.21
N ILE A 68 -4.52 -4.88 -5.26
CA ILE A 68 -3.98 -4.86 -6.62
C ILE A 68 -4.08 -3.42 -7.16
N ALA A 69 -2.96 -2.87 -7.66
CA ALA A 69 -2.87 -1.54 -8.23
C ALA A 69 -2.38 -1.53 -9.70
N LEU A 70 -2.52 -2.66 -10.41
CA LEU A 70 -2.07 -2.84 -11.79
C LEU A 70 -2.61 -1.80 -12.77
N GLY A 71 -3.82 -1.29 -12.55
CA GLY A 71 -4.46 -0.30 -13.43
C GLY A 71 -3.66 0.99 -13.61
N SER A 72 -2.78 1.31 -12.66
CA SER A 72 -1.91 2.48 -12.70
C SER A 72 -0.41 2.15 -12.74
N ALA A 73 -0.03 0.87 -12.59
CA ALA A 73 1.36 0.43 -12.44
C ALA A 73 2.27 0.79 -13.62
N PHE A 74 1.71 0.80 -14.83
CA PHE A 74 2.45 1.04 -16.08
C PHE A 74 2.11 2.38 -16.74
N GLY A 75 1.29 3.21 -16.08
CA GLY A 75 0.83 4.49 -16.63
C GLY A 75 1.91 5.56 -16.80
N GLY A 76 3.11 5.33 -16.26
CA GLY A 76 4.20 6.30 -16.29
C GLY A 76 3.93 7.53 -15.41
N SER A 77 4.99 8.20 -15.00
CA SER A 77 4.95 9.47 -14.26
C SER A 77 5.31 10.69 -15.13
N GLY A 78 5.28 10.50 -16.46
CA GLY A 78 5.69 11.53 -17.40
C GLY A 78 7.21 11.78 -17.42
N ASN A 79 7.60 12.87 -18.07
CA ASN A 79 8.98 13.33 -18.18
C ASN A 79 9.03 14.86 -18.06
N ALA A 80 10.22 15.45 -18.14
CA ALA A 80 10.40 16.88 -18.02
C ALA A 80 9.62 17.69 -19.06
N ASN A 81 9.46 17.15 -20.28
CA ASN A 81 8.77 17.87 -21.38
C ASN A 81 7.25 18.01 -21.14
N ASN A 82 6.64 17.13 -20.35
CA ASN A 82 5.22 17.21 -20.00
C ASN A 82 4.98 17.53 -18.52
N GLY A 83 5.96 18.12 -17.84
CA GLY A 83 5.86 18.49 -16.42
C GLY A 83 5.63 17.29 -15.50
N TYR A 84 6.08 16.09 -15.92
CA TYR A 84 5.85 14.84 -15.20
C TYR A 84 4.35 14.54 -14.95
N SER A 85 3.48 14.87 -15.91
CA SER A 85 2.06 14.60 -15.80
C SER A 85 1.76 13.11 -15.62
N SER A 86 0.70 12.78 -14.88
CA SER A 86 0.32 11.41 -14.54
C SER A 86 -1.19 11.22 -14.69
N LYS A 87 -1.61 10.34 -15.61
CA LYS A 87 -3.03 9.99 -15.78
C LYS A 87 -3.68 9.45 -14.52
N ALA A 88 -2.91 8.78 -13.64
CA ALA A 88 -3.43 8.28 -12.37
C ALA A 88 -3.68 9.41 -11.39
N PHE A 89 -2.80 10.41 -11.35
CA PHE A 89 -2.98 11.61 -10.53
C PHE A 89 -4.15 12.46 -11.03
N ASP A 90 -4.28 12.65 -12.35
CA ASP A 90 -5.42 13.37 -12.94
C ASP A 90 -6.76 12.71 -12.58
N LYS A 91 -6.82 11.36 -12.65
CA LYS A 91 -7.97 10.60 -12.16
C LYS A 91 -8.22 10.79 -10.67
N PHE A 92 -7.17 10.81 -9.85
CA PHE A 92 -7.30 11.05 -8.42
C PHE A 92 -7.94 12.41 -8.14
N ILE A 93 -7.48 13.47 -8.79
CA ILE A 93 -8.04 14.82 -8.66
C ILE A 93 -9.52 14.82 -9.09
N ALA A 94 -9.84 14.21 -10.23
CA ALA A 94 -11.23 14.12 -10.72
C ALA A 94 -12.16 13.28 -9.83
N HIS A 95 -11.64 12.20 -9.23
CA HIS A 95 -12.44 11.34 -8.38
C HIS A 95 -12.87 11.99 -7.06
N ARG A 96 -12.16 13.03 -6.58
CA ARG A 96 -12.50 13.75 -5.35
C ARG A 96 -13.92 14.31 -5.38
N SER A 97 -14.31 14.92 -6.49
CA SER A 97 -15.66 15.47 -6.62
C SER A 97 -16.76 14.42 -6.57
N VAL A 98 -16.53 13.25 -7.19
CA VAL A 98 -17.47 12.13 -7.15
C VAL A 98 -17.61 11.58 -5.73
N ILE A 99 -16.48 11.38 -5.03
CA ILE A 99 -16.49 10.89 -3.66
C ILE A 99 -17.14 11.91 -2.70
N ALA A 100 -16.82 13.20 -2.85
CA ALA A 100 -17.42 14.24 -2.03
C ALA A 100 -18.94 14.30 -2.20
N GLN A 101 -19.44 14.17 -3.43
CA GLN A 101 -20.88 14.14 -3.70
C GLN A 101 -21.53 12.90 -3.03
N ARG A 102 -20.93 11.71 -3.14
CA ARG A 102 -21.44 10.50 -2.50
C ARG A 102 -21.50 10.62 -0.97
N LEU A 103 -20.50 11.26 -0.37
CA LEU A 103 -20.50 11.53 1.07
C LEU A 103 -21.59 12.57 1.42
N ALA A 104 -21.70 13.66 0.68
CA ALA A 104 -22.73 14.67 0.90
C ALA A 104 -24.14 14.06 0.80
N ASP A 105 -24.39 13.18 -0.19
CA ASP A 105 -25.65 12.46 -0.34
C ASP A 105 -25.94 11.57 0.88
N THR A 106 -24.92 10.94 1.47
CA THR A 106 -25.07 10.11 2.68
C THR A 106 -25.39 10.98 3.90
N TYR A 107 -24.75 12.14 4.05
CA TYR A 107 -25.02 13.09 5.14
C TYR A 107 -26.39 13.78 5.00
N SER A 108 -26.91 13.93 3.78
CA SER A 108 -28.17 14.65 3.53
C SER A 108 -29.40 14.09 4.27
N GLY A 109 -29.34 12.81 4.70
CA GLY A 109 -30.37 12.16 5.50
C GLY A 109 -30.13 12.18 7.02
N THR A 110 -29.06 12.84 7.49
CA THR A 110 -28.70 12.86 8.91
C THR A 110 -29.24 14.07 9.65
N VAL A 111 -29.20 14.01 10.97
CA VAL A 111 -29.54 15.09 11.88
C VAL A 111 -28.29 15.39 12.70
N TYR A 112 -28.04 16.69 12.96
CA TYR A 112 -26.94 17.07 13.86
C TYR A 112 -27.13 16.50 15.25
N PRO A 113 -26.12 15.85 15.83
CA PRO A 113 -26.21 15.31 17.19
C PRO A 113 -26.52 16.39 18.24
N SER A 114 -27.05 15.97 19.39
CA SER A 114 -27.28 16.85 20.53
C SER A 114 -26.34 16.56 21.72
N SER A 115 -25.28 15.75 21.48
CA SER A 115 -24.30 15.31 22.48
C SER A 115 -22.92 15.86 22.20
N GLY A 116 -21.97 15.64 23.11
CA GLY A 116 -20.59 16.10 23.00
C GLY A 116 -20.49 17.61 22.80
N PHE A 117 -19.63 18.07 21.88
CA PHE A 117 -19.47 19.50 21.58
C PHE A 117 -20.74 20.13 20.99
N MET A 118 -21.67 19.32 20.48
CA MET A 118 -22.96 19.78 19.94
C MET A 118 -24.00 20.09 21.04
N ALA A 119 -23.76 19.72 22.28
CA ALA A 119 -24.67 20.03 23.38
C ALA A 119 -24.86 21.53 23.55
N GLY A 120 -26.11 22.02 23.35
CA GLY A 120 -26.42 23.45 23.35
C GLY A 120 -26.03 24.25 22.11
N HIS A 121 -25.48 23.60 21.10
CA HIS A 121 -25.18 24.24 19.81
C HIS A 121 -26.47 24.62 19.05
N ALA A 122 -26.45 25.73 18.32
CA ALA A 122 -27.64 26.23 17.60
C ALA A 122 -28.17 25.24 16.51
N LEU A 123 -27.35 24.34 16.02
CA LEU A 123 -27.69 23.32 15.01
C LEU A 123 -28.10 21.97 15.64
N ALA A 124 -27.93 21.76 16.96
CA ALA A 124 -28.26 20.49 17.60
C ALA A 124 -29.70 20.06 17.33
N GLY A 125 -29.91 18.82 16.92
CA GLY A 125 -31.22 18.25 16.60
C GLY A 125 -31.84 18.74 15.29
N LYS A 126 -31.16 19.59 14.49
CA LYS A 126 -31.65 20.04 13.18
C LYS A 126 -31.17 19.10 12.08
N PRO A 127 -31.90 19.02 10.94
CA PRO A 127 -31.41 18.33 9.74
C PRO A 127 -30.07 18.90 9.28
N TYR A 128 -29.22 18.03 8.72
CA TYR A 128 -27.95 18.45 8.13
C TYR A 128 -28.16 19.47 7.02
N ASP A 129 -27.47 20.58 7.14
CA ASP A 129 -27.44 21.65 6.13
C ASP A 129 -25.97 22.09 5.90
N PRO A 130 -25.38 21.76 4.73
CA PRO A 130 -23.99 22.10 4.44
C PRO A 130 -23.75 23.59 4.28
N ALA A 131 -24.79 24.39 4.04
CA ALA A 131 -24.68 25.84 3.90
C ALA A 131 -24.50 26.57 5.26
N VAL A 132 -24.93 25.93 6.34
CA VAL A 132 -24.90 26.51 7.69
C VAL A 132 -23.87 25.85 8.59
N GLY A 133 -23.79 24.52 8.56
CA GLY A 133 -22.94 23.73 9.45
C GLY A 133 -21.57 23.35 8.87
N GLY A 134 -21.32 23.61 7.62
CA GLY A 134 -20.13 23.11 6.92
C GLY A 134 -20.42 21.84 6.11
N GLY A 135 -19.90 21.81 4.90
CA GLY A 135 -20.09 20.73 3.95
C GLY A 135 -18.89 19.77 3.90
N VAL A 136 -19.02 18.73 3.09
CA VAL A 136 -17.94 17.79 2.80
C VAL A 136 -16.87 18.50 1.97
N SER A 137 -15.65 18.63 2.50
CA SER A 137 -14.52 19.26 1.81
C SER A 137 -13.89 18.30 0.81
N LEU A 138 -13.51 18.79 -0.38
CA LEU A 138 -12.72 18.04 -1.36
C LEU A 138 -11.35 17.61 -0.83
N ASN A 139 -10.84 18.29 0.18
CA ASN A 139 -9.53 18.03 0.78
C ASN A 139 -9.64 17.29 2.12
N SER A 140 -10.84 16.87 2.53
CA SER A 140 -10.99 16.05 3.72
C SER A 140 -10.42 14.65 3.49
N MET A 141 -10.00 14.01 4.57
CA MET A 141 -9.46 12.64 4.56
C MET A 141 -10.49 11.65 3.99
N GLU A 142 -11.76 11.82 4.33
CA GLU A 142 -12.89 10.99 3.88
C GLU A 142 -13.10 11.05 2.37
N VAL A 143 -12.64 12.12 1.71
CA VAL A 143 -12.65 12.27 0.25
C VAL A 143 -11.33 11.82 -0.35
N LEU A 144 -10.20 12.27 0.20
CA LEU A 144 -8.87 12.00 -0.38
C LEU A 144 -8.53 10.52 -0.41
N VAL A 145 -8.78 9.77 0.68
CA VAL A 145 -8.37 8.37 0.76
C VAL A 145 -9.16 7.46 -0.20
N PRO A 146 -10.50 7.50 -0.27
CA PRO A 146 -11.24 6.72 -1.26
C PRO A 146 -10.95 7.13 -2.70
N ALA A 147 -10.78 8.43 -2.99
CA ALA A 147 -10.41 8.90 -4.32
C ALA A 147 -9.03 8.39 -4.75
N PHE A 148 -8.05 8.41 -3.85
CA PHE A 148 -6.71 7.84 -4.05
C PHE A 148 -6.79 6.34 -4.32
N LEU A 149 -7.52 5.58 -3.50
CA LEU A 149 -7.72 4.15 -3.71
C LEU A 149 -8.38 3.88 -5.07
N ALA A 150 -9.46 4.60 -5.42
CA ALA A 150 -10.12 4.42 -6.71
C ALA A 150 -9.18 4.66 -7.89
N ALA A 151 -8.44 5.78 -7.88
CA ALA A 151 -7.56 6.15 -8.98
C ALA A 151 -6.39 5.18 -9.18
N TYR A 152 -5.73 4.79 -8.09
CA TYR A 152 -4.51 3.99 -8.17
C TYR A 152 -4.75 2.48 -8.23
N THR A 153 -5.89 1.99 -7.73
CA THR A 153 -6.28 0.58 -7.91
C THR A 153 -7.13 0.34 -9.17
N GLY A 154 -7.52 1.40 -9.89
CA GLY A 154 -8.34 1.31 -11.10
C GLY A 154 -9.82 0.98 -10.83
N LYS A 155 -10.31 1.23 -9.61
CA LYS A 155 -11.72 1.03 -9.24
C LYS A 155 -12.56 2.24 -9.65
N ASP A 156 -13.85 1.98 -9.92
CA ASP A 156 -14.83 3.02 -10.18
C ASP A 156 -15.07 3.85 -8.89
N PRO A 157 -14.92 5.20 -8.94
CA PRO A 157 -15.17 6.06 -7.80
C PRO A 157 -16.61 6.00 -7.29
N ASN A 158 -17.57 5.59 -8.13
CA ASN A 158 -18.97 5.38 -7.71
C ASN A 158 -19.18 4.10 -6.89
N LYS A 159 -18.24 3.14 -6.94
CA LYS A 159 -18.36 1.82 -6.31
C LYS A 159 -17.32 1.55 -5.23
N VAL A 160 -16.26 2.35 -5.16
CA VAL A 160 -15.25 2.19 -4.10
C VAL A 160 -15.88 2.44 -2.73
N GLY A 161 -15.41 1.71 -1.71
CA GLY A 161 -15.82 1.96 -0.32
C GLY A 161 -15.34 3.33 0.16
N LEU A 162 -16.16 4.02 0.93
CA LEU A 162 -15.84 5.37 1.46
C LEU A 162 -14.96 5.33 2.72
N SER A 163 -14.74 4.16 3.32
CA SER A 163 -13.91 4.02 4.50
C SER A 163 -12.42 3.96 4.13
N ALA A 164 -11.58 4.62 4.93
CA ALA A 164 -10.13 4.49 4.86
C ALA A 164 -9.63 3.07 5.23
N PHE A 165 -10.48 2.25 5.84
CA PHE A 165 -10.21 0.86 6.21
C PHE A 165 -11.04 -0.10 5.34
N PRO A 166 -10.56 -0.51 4.16
CA PRO A 166 -11.31 -1.36 3.26
C PRO A 166 -11.72 -2.70 3.93
N SER A 167 -12.90 -3.18 3.59
CA SER A 167 -13.44 -4.43 4.14
C SER A 167 -12.69 -5.66 3.60
N VAL A 168 -12.88 -6.81 4.26
CA VAL A 168 -12.32 -8.10 3.82
C VAL A 168 -12.74 -8.46 2.38
N LYS A 169 -13.92 -8.00 1.93
CA LYS A 169 -14.38 -8.22 0.54
C LYS A 169 -13.46 -7.55 -0.51
N SER A 170 -12.66 -6.56 -0.11
CA SER A 170 -11.69 -5.88 -0.97
C SER A 170 -10.29 -6.50 -0.93
N LEU A 171 -10.11 -7.57 -0.15
CA LEU A 171 -8.83 -8.29 -0.03
C LEU A 171 -8.51 -9.00 -1.34
N LEU A 172 -7.35 -8.69 -1.91
CA LEU A 172 -6.86 -9.28 -3.16
C LEU A 172 -5.48 -9.89 -2.95
N PRO A 173 -5.18 -11.06 -3.56
CA PRO A 173 -3.91 -11.73 -3.33
C PRO A 173 -2.76 -11.09 -4.09
N ASN A 174 -1.59 -11.14 -3.50
CA ASN A 174 -0.30 -11.10 -4.16
C ASN A 174 -0.01 -12.46 -4.77
N TRP A 175 0.86 -12.54 -5.78
CA TRP A 175 1.20 -13.81 -6.40
C TRP A 175 2.67 -13.93 -6.76
N ARG A 176 3.11 -15.16 -6.83
CA ARG A 176 4.37 -15.58 -7.44
C ARG A 176 4.09 -16.71 -8.42
N VAL A 177 4.63 -16.59 -9.60
CA VAL A 177 4.53 -17.61 -10.66
C VAL A 177 5.94 -18.05 -11.02
N THR A 178 6.18 -19.34 -11.02
CA THR A 178 7.43 -19.94 -11.50
C THR A 178 7.12 -21.06 -12.47
N TYR A 179 7.92 -21.17 -13.54
CA TYR A 179 7.77 -22.21 -14.56
C TYR A 179 9.12 -22.79 -14.92
N ASP A 180 9.32 -24.09 -14.66
CA ASP A 180 10.53 -24.85 -14.97
C ASP A 180 10.32 -25.87 -16.09
N GLY A 181 9.11 -25.96 -16.66
CA GLY A 181 8.74 -26.92 -17.68
C GLY A 181 9.40 -26.73 -19.06
N LEU A 182 10.07 -25.61 -19.31
CA LEU A 182 10.73 -25.33 -20.58
C LEU A 182 11.80 -26.37 -20.95
N ILE A 183 12.45 -26.94 -19.95
CA ILE A 183 13.48 -27.98 -20.14
C ILE A 183 12.91 -29.27 -20.78
N ARG A 184 11.59 -29.47 -20.79
CA ARG A 184 10.93 -30.62 -21.44
C ARG A 184 10.90 -30.48 -22.97
N ILE A 185 11.11 -29.28 -23.49
CA ILE A 185 11.15 -29.00 -24.91
C ILE A 185 12.50 -29.52 -25.45
N PRO A 186 12.53 -30.45 -26.45
CA PRO A 186 13.75 -31.11 -26.91
C PRO A 186 14.84 -30.13 -27.37
N VAL A 187 14.45 -29.02 -28.01
CA VAL A 187 15.40 -28.00 -28.50
C VAL A 187 16.09 -27.30 -27.31
N ILE A 188 15.35 -26.99 -26.23
CA ILE A 188 15.90 -26.32 -25.02
C ILE A 188 16.80 -27.31 -24.26
N ARG A 189 16.35 -28.54 -24.06
CA ARG A 189 17.10 -29.61 -23.39
C ARG A 189 18.46 -29.89 -24.03
N LYS A 190 18.60 -29.63 -25.33
CA LYS A 190 19.87 -29.83 -26.06
C LYS A 190 20.99 -28.89 -25.56
N TYR A 191 20.64 -27.71 -25.02
CA TYR A 191 21.61 -26.69 -24.62
C TYR A 191 21.60 -26.41 -23.12
N PHE A 192 20.46 -26.58 -22.46
CA PHE A 192 20.28 -26.23 -21.07
C PHE A 192 20.07 -27.45 -20.19
N LYS A 193 20.64 -27.41 -19.00
CA LYS A 193 20.43 -28.36 -17.91
C LYS A 193 19.17 -28.01 -17.10
N SER A 194 18.93 -26.72 -16.88
CA SER A 194 17.75 -26.20 -16.23
C SER A 194 17.41 -24.81 -16.79
N MET A 195 16.13 -24.49 -16.84
CA MET A 195 15.64 -23.16 -17.17
C MET A 195 14.37 -22.89 -16.37
N MET A 196 14.35 -21.79 -15.64
CA MET A 196 13.21 -21.37 -14.82
C MET A 196 12.82 -19.95 -15.19
N LEU A 197 11.54 -19.76 -15.48
CA LEU A 197 10.92 -18.44 -15.58
C LEU A 197 10.31 -18.07 -14.24
N SER A 198 10.38 -16.80 -13.87
CA SER A 198 9.79 -16.30 -12.64
C SER A 198 9.10 -14.96 -12.85
N HIS A 199 7.97 -14.78 -12.16
CA HIS A 199 7.24 -13.54 -12.08
C HIS A 199 6.68 -13.41 -10.67
N GLN A 200 6.77 -12.22 -10.06
CA GLN A 200 6.19 -11.97 -8.75
C GLN A 200 5.58 -10.58 -8.69
N TYR A 201 4.37 -10.51 -8.16
CA TYR A 201 3.66 -9.28 -7.86
C TYR A 201 3.31 -9.18 -6.39
N ARG A 202 3.60 -8.04 -5.80
CA ARG A 202 3.19 -7.70 -4.43
C ARG A 202 2.63 -6.29 -4.41
N CYS A 203 1.49 -6.13 -3.76
CA CYS A 203 0.92 -4.82 -3.52
C CYS A 203 0.21 -4.80 -2.17
N SER A 204 0.41 -3.75 -1.41
CA SER A 204 -0.26 -3.51 -0.14
C SER A 204 -0.70 -2.06 -0.03
N TYR A 205 -1.87 -1.86 0.54
CA TYR A 205 -2.35 -0.59 1.04
C TYR A 205 -2.15 -0.55 2.55
N SER A 206 -1.67 0.58 3.08
CA SER A 206 -1.41 0.76 4.50
C SER A 206 -1.88 2.13 4.98
N VAL A 207 -2.49 2.14 6.16
CA VAL A 207 -2.64 3.29 7.05
C VAL A 207 -1.58 3.12 8.12
N GLY A 208 -0.52 3.93 8.09
CA GLY A 208 0.65 3.75 8.95
C GLY A 208 0.34 3.95 10.42
N ALA A 209 -0.37 5.02 10.73
CA ALA A 209 -0.90 5.32 12.04
C ALA A 209 -2.19 6.13 11.89
N PHE A 210 -3.10 5.92 12.82
CA PHE A 210 -4.28 6.75 13.00
C PHE A 210 -4.56 6.94 14.48
N SER A 211 -5.25 8.03 14.82
CA SER A 211 -5.79 8.29 16.16
C SER A 211 -7.28 8.65 16.06
N SER A 212 -8.02 8.55 17.16
CA SER A 212 -9.39 9.04 17.19
C SER A 212 -9.42 10.55 17.47
N PHE A 213 -10.37 11.25 16.87
CA PHE A 213 -10.70 12.60 17.32
C PHE A 213 -11.39 12.53 18.68
N LEU A 214 -10.96 13.37 19.61
CA LEU A 214 -11.51 13.41 20.99
C LEU A 214 -12.88 14.10 21.04
N ASP A 215 -13.15 15.00 20.10
CA ASP A 215 -14.38 15.76 19.98
C ASP A 215 -15.35 15.23 18.91
N TRP A 216 -15.06 14.04 18.32
CA TRP A 216 -15.96 13.46 17.35
C TRP A 216 -17.29 13.01 17.98
N VAL A 217 -18.38 13.32 17.31
CA VAL A 217 -19.73 12.95 17.73
C VAL A 217 -20.44 12.19 16.63
N ASP A 218 -21.00 11.03 16.98
CA ASP A 218 -21.71 10.14 16.05
C ASP A 218 -23.01 10.79 15.55
N ALA A 219 -23.25 10.70 14.24
CA ALA A 219 -24.49 11.12 13.59
C ALA A 219 -25.61 10.03 13.66
N GLY A 220 -25.35 8.91 14.34
CA GLY A 220 -26.29 7.79 14.43
C GLY A 220 -26.34 6.90 13.19
N GLN A 221 -25.37 7.00 12.29
CA GLN A 221 -25.18 6.15 11.12
C GLN A 221 -23.75 5.63 11.07
N ASP A 222 -23.54 4.41 10.59
CA ASP A 222 -22.27 3.68 10.61
C ASP A 222 -21.06 4.53 10.16
N GLY A 223 -20.27 5.01 11.13
CA GLY A 223 -19.02 5.71 10.91
C GLY A 223 -19.16 7.15 10.40
N LEU A 224 -20.36 7.69 10.31
CA LEU A 224 -20.61 9.09 10.01
C LEU A 224 -20.76 9.88 11.29
N GLY A 225 -20.14 11.06 11.33
CA GLY A 225 -20.24 11.94 12.46
C GLY A 225 -19.66 13.31 12.14
N TYR A 226 -19.43 14.08 13.19
CA TYR A 226 -18.98 15.45 13.09
C TYR A 226 -17.83 15.71 14.05
N ILE A 227 -16.90 16.52 13.62
CA ILE A 227 -15.89 17.17 14.46
C ILE A 227 -16.17 18.67 14.52
N ARG A 228 -15.61 19.32 15.51
CA ARG A 228 -15.72 20.76 15.66
C ARG A 228 -14.68 21.46 14.78
N ASP A 229 -15.11 22.32 13.88
CA ASP A 229 -14.22 23.26 13.20
C ASP A 229 -13.69 24.27 14.20
N ILE A 230 -12.37 24.37 14.34
CA ILE A 230 -11.71 25.22 15.36
C ILE A 230 -11.92 26.71 15.08
N GLN A 231 -12.09 27.11 13.82
CA GLN A 231 -12.21 28.51 13.42
C GLN A 231 -13.65 29.02 13.57
N THR A 232 -14.61 28.22 13.13
CA THR A 232 -16.02 28.61 13.09
C THR A 232 -16.82 28.07 14.26
N GLY A 233 -16.34 27.04 14.94
CA GLY A 233 -17.07 26.30 15.95
C GLY A 233 -18.15 25.39 15.41
N ASN A 234 -18.38 25.37 14.10
CA ASN A 234 -19.43 24.61 13.43
C ASN A 234 -19.10 23.12 13.32
N PRO A 235 -20.12 22.25 13.25
CA PRO A 235 -19.93 20.83 13.00
C PRO A 235 -19.49 20.60 11.56
N THR A 236 -18.36 19.92 11.36
CA THR A 236 -17.86 19.52 10.05
C THR A 236 -17.96 18.00 9.90
N PRO A 237 -18.52 17.48 8.79
CA PRO A 237 -18.56 16.05 8.50
C PRO A 237 -17.19 15.39 8.60
N SER A 238 -17.07 14.32 9.40
CA SER A 238 -15.82 13.59 9.57
C SER A 238 -16.06 12.15 10.02
N SER A 239 -15.11 11.27 9.72
CA SER A 239 -14.97 9.97 10.37
C SER A 239 -14.41 10.13 11.80
N PRO A 240 -14.50 9.09 12.66
CA PRO A 240 -13.95 9.16 14.01
C PRO A 240 -12.42 9.19 14.07
N TYR A 241 -11.72 9.03 12.94
CA TYR A 241 -10.27 8.85 12.91
C TYR A 241 -9.56 10.01 12.23
N ASP A 242 -8.45 10.44 12.80
CA ASP A 242 -7.44 11.29 12.19
C ASP A 242 -6.35 10.43 11.58
N ILE A 243 -6.13 10.55 10.27
CA ILE A 243 -5.14 9.81 9.50
C ILE A 243 -4.22 10.81 8.81
N ALA A 244 -2.96 10.88 9.23
CA ALA A 244 -1.99 11.79 8.65
C ALA A 244 -1.55 11.38 7.24
N ALA A 245 -1.41 10.08 6.99
CA ALA A 245 -0.95 9.56 5.71
C ALA A 245 -1.42 8.12 5.45
N VAL A 246 -1.62 7.81 4.16
CA VAL A 246 -1.84 6.45 3.66
C VAL A 246 -0.87 6.14 2.53
N SER A 247 -0.58 4.86 2.31
CA SER A 247 0.36 4.45 1.26
C SER A 247 -0.10 3.22 0.49
N ILE A 248 0.32 3.15 -0.79
CA ILE A 248 0.29 1.94 -1.62
C ILE A 248 1.73 1.61 -1.98
N THR A 249 2.19 0.44 -1.55
CA THR A 249 3.48 -0.11 -1.96
C THR A 249 3.26 -1.24 -2.92
N GLU A 250 3.80 -1.13 -4.12
CA GLU A 250 3.66 -2.09 -5.21
C GLU A 250 5.03 -2.51 -5.73
N GLY A 251 5.20 -3.79 -6.02
CA GLY A 251 6.45 -4.32 -6.53
C GLY A 251 6.28 -5.56 -7.40
N PHE A 252 7.02 -5.53 -8.51
CA PHE A 252 7.30 -6.67 -9.37
C PHE A 252 8.77 -7.07 -9.13
N SER A 253 8.99 -8.18 -8.45
CA SER A 253 10.34 -8.61 -8.08
C SER A 253 10.50 -10.13 -8.19
N PRO A 254 10.73 -10.63 -9.41
CA PRO A 254 10.86 -9.89 -10.68
C PRO A 254 9.52 -9.63 -11.39
N LEU A 255 9.48 -8.61 -12.28
CA LEU A 255 8.44 -8.47 -13.30
C LEU A 255 8.56 -9.60 -14.33
N PHE A 256 9.79 -9.89 -14.73
CA PHE A 256 10.17 -11.03 -15.56
C PHE A 256 11.56 -11.47 -15.15
N GLY A 257 11.71 -12.75 -14.85
CA GLY A 257 12.99 -13.36 -14.48
C GLY A 257 13.24 -14.65 -15.26
N VAL A 258 14.49 -14.86 -15.65
CA VAL A 258 15.00 -16.08 -16.25
C VAL A 258 16.25 -16.50 -15.52
N ASP A 259 16.24 -17.71 -14.97
CA ASP A 259 17.42 -18.38 -14.44
C ASP A 259 17.68 -19.61 -15.31
N ALA A 260 18.85 -19.71 -15.90
CA ALA A 260 19.22 -20.81 -16.79
C ALA A 260 20.59 -21.38 -16.43
N THR A 261 20.73 -22.70 -16.55
CA THR A 261 22.01 -23.40 -16.43
C THR A 261 22.25 -24.19 -17.71
N LEU A 262 23.34 -23.91 -18.37
CA LEU A 262 23.77 -24.64 -19.57
C LEU A 262 24.37 -26.00 -19.20
N LEU A 263 24.50 -26.90 -20.17
CA LEU A 263 25.12 -28.22 -19.97
C LEU A 263 26.57 -28.17 -19.53
N ASN A 264 27.31 -27.11 -19.86
CA ASN A 264 28.70 -26.84 -19.44
C ASN A 264 28.84 -26.14 -18.09
N ASN A 265 27.78 -26.16 -17.25
CA ASN A 265 27.72 -25.52 -15.92
C ASN A 265 27.86 -23.99 -15.91
N ILE A 266 27.70 -23.32 -17.05
CA ILE A 266 27.51 -21.86 -17.07
C ILE A 266 26.09 -21.56 -16.61
N THR A 267 25.95 -20.66 -15.65
CA THR A 267 24.66 -20.17 -15.16
C THR A 267 24.42 -18.75 -15.69
N GLY A 268 23.22 -18.48 -16.15
CA GLY A 268 22.79 -17.17 -16.56
C GLY A 268 21.55 -16.74 -15.77
N LYS A 269 21.53 -15.50 -15.33
CA LYS A 269 20.39 -14.89 -14.67
C LYS A 269 20.03 -13.58 -15.36
N PHE A 270 18.73 -13.36 -15.59
CA PHE A 270 18.21 -12.10 -16.08
C PHE A 270 16.95 -11.75 -15.29
N GLU A 271 16.87 -10.56 -14.74
CA GLU A 271 15.68 -10.08 -14.03
C GLU A 271 15.38 -8.62 -14.39
N LEU A 272 14.11 -8.35 -14.64
CA LEU A 272 13.51 -7.02 -14.65
C LEU A 272 12.72 -6.84 -13.37
N ARG A 273 13.01 -5.77 -12.62
CA ARG A 273 12.30 -5.43 -11.38
C ARG A 273 11.69 -4.05 -11.50
N LYS A 274 10.52 -3.88 -10.93
CA LYS A 274 9.85 -2.59 -10.85
C LYS A 274 9.22 -2.45 -9.48
N THR A 275 9.48 -1.34 -8.80
CA THR A 275 8.82 -1.01 -7.54
C THR A 275 8.25 0.39 -7.59
N ARG A 276 7.14 0.59 -6.89
CA ARG A 276 6.48 1.88 -6.75
C ARG A 276 5.97 2.02 -5.33
N ASN A 277 6.24 3.16 -4.72
CA ASN A 277 5.65 3.57 -3.47
C ASN A 277 4.91 4.88 -3.67
N LEU A 278 3.63 4.88 -3.33
CA LEU A 278 2.74 6.02 -3.38
C LEU A 278 2.37 6.37 -1.94
N SER A 279 2.72 7.57 -1.49
CA SER A 279 2.38 8.06 -0.16
C SER A 279 1.54 9.31 -0.26
N LEU A 280 0.27 9.20 0.10
CA LEU A 280 -0.65 10.32 0.21
C LEU A 280 -0.53 10.92 1.61
N ASN A 281 0.06 12.09 1.72
CA ASN A 281 0.11 12.87 2.95
C ASN A 281 -1.10 13.82 2.97
N ILE A 282 -2.00 13.58 3.91
CA ILE A 282 -3.26 14.31 4.04
C ILE A 282 -3.01 15.68 4.68
N SER A 283 -2.15 15.72 5.70
CA SER A 283 -1.86 16.97 6.43
C SER A 283 -1.17 18.04 5.58
N SER A 284 -0.36 17.63 4.59
CA SER A 284 0.35 18.57 3.69
C SER A 284 -0.29 18.66 2.29
N TYR A 285 -1.38 17.95 2.05
CA TYR A 285 -2.04 17.85 0.73
C TYR A 285 -1.07 17.51 -0.39
N GLN A 286 -0.28 16.46 -0.18
CA GLN A 286 0.74 16.05 -1.12
C GLN A 286 0.69 14.56 -1.40
N LEU A 287 0.96 14.19 -2.65
CA LEU A 287 1.22 12.83 -3.05
C LEU A 287 2.70 12.68 -3.43
N VAL A 288 3.40 11.80 -2.75
CA VAL A 288 4.78 11.41 -3.07
C VAL A 288 4.75 10.11 -3.86
N GLU A 289 5.31 10.11 -5.06
CA GLU A 289 5.49 8.94 -5.92
C GLU A 289 6.97 8.59 -6.00
N ALA A 290 7.37 7.45 -5.45
CA ALA A 290 8.72 6.91 -5.59
C ALA A 290 8.67 5.67 -6.48
N LEU A 291 9.40 5.70 -7.60
CA LEU A 291 9.46 4.66 -8.63
C LEU A 291 10.89 4.15 -8.75
N SER A 292 11.05 2.85 -8.93
CA SER A 292 12.34 2.24 -9.24
C SER A 292 12.16 1.17 -10.31
N ASN A 293 12.98 1.26 -11.36
CA ASN A 293 13.11 0.25 -12.37
C ASN A 293 14.55 -0.25 -12.34
N GLU A 294 14.72 -1.56 -12.28
CA GLU A 294 16.02 -2.20 -12.20
C GLU A 294 16.07 -3.38 -13.16
N PHE A 295 17.18 -3.52 -13.87
CA PHE A 295 17.49 -4.78 -14.52
C PHE A 295 18.78 -5.38 -13.94
N VAL A 296 18.80 -6.68 -13.83
CA VAL A 296 19.93 -7.45 -13.29
C VAL A 296 20.31 -8.52 -14.31
N ILE A 297 21.59 -8.61 -14.61
CA ILE A 297 22.17 -9.69 -15.41
C ILE A 297 23.26 -10.33 -14.56
N GLY A 298 23.20 -11.65 -14.42
CA GLY A 298 24.20 -12.44 -13.73
C GLY A 298 24.75 -13.54 -14.63
N VAL A 299 26.05 -13.75 -14.60
CA VAL A 299 26.70 -14.89 -15.25
C VAL A 299 27.57 -15.60 -14.23
N GLY A 300 27.45 -16.90 -14.15
CA GLY A 300 28.25 -17.70 -13.24
C GLY A 300 28.83 -18.91 -13.94
N TYR A 301 29.91 -19.43 -13.39
CA TYR A 301 30.50 -20.69 -13.83
C TYR A 301 30.81 -21.56 -12.62
N LYS A 302 30.31 -22.82 -12.63
CA LYS A 302 30.55 -23.78 -11.58
C LYS A 302 31.59 -24.79 -12.05
N LEU A 303 32.79 -24.69 -11.48
CA LEU A 303 33.87 -25.67 -11.64
C LEU A 303 33.63 -26.81 -10.65
N THR A 304 33.16 -27.94 -11.15
CA THR A 304 33.05 -29.16 -10.36
C THR A 304 34.40 -29.80 -10.22
N GLU A 305 34.69 -30.45 -9.07
CA GLU A 305 35.95 -31.13 -8.77
C GLU A 305 37.20 -30.22 -8.92
N PHE A 306 37.15 -29.02 -8.38
CA PHE A 306 38.25 -28.03 -8.44
C PHE A 306 39.59 -28.59 -7.97
N ASN A 307 39.63 -29.57 -7.08
CA ASN A 307 40.82 -30.29 -6.65
C ASN A 307 41.53 -31.02 -7.78
N LYS A 308 40.82 -31.50 -8.80
CA LYS A 308 41.44 -32.15 -9.98
C LYS A 308 42.09 -31.13 -10.89
N VAL A 309 41.52 -29.91 -10.99
CA VAL A 309 42.06 -28.83 -11.79
C VAL A 309 43.39 -28.31 -11.22
N LEU A 310 43.50 -28.23 -9.88
CA LEU A 310 44.71 -27.80 -9.19
C LEU A 310 45.77 -28.91 -8.97
N LYS A 311 45.52 -30.12 -9.47
CA LYS A 311 46.43 -31.31 -9.27
C LYS A 311 46.80 -31.52 -7.81
N MET A 312 45.98 -31.15 -6.86
CA MET A 312 46.23 -31.38 -5.43
C MET A 312 46.05 -32.84 -5.08
N LYS A 313 46.98 -33.38 -4.29
CA LYS A 313 46.90 -34.77 -3.80
C LYS A 313 45.61 -34.97 -2.98
N LYS A 314 44.86 -36.03 -3.33
CA LYS A 314 43.64 -36.46 -2.63
C LYS A 314 43.93 -36.71 -1.15
N THR A 315 43.63 -35.79 -0.28
CA THR A 315 43.57 -36.03 1.16
C THR A 315 42.11 -35.83 1.56
N ARG A 316 41.38 -36.94 1.70
CA ARG A 316 39.95 -37.07 2.04
C ARG A 316 38.94 -36.69 0.95
N ASP A 317 37.78 -37.32 0.97
CA ASP A 317 36.64 -37.18 0.05
C ASP A 317 35.90 -35.84 0.16
N PHE A 318 36.58 -34.71 -0.03
CA PHE A 318 35.92 -33.42 -0.18
C PHE A 318 35.85 -33.11 -1.66
N SER A 319 34.64 -33.19 -2.21
CA SER A 319 34.29 -32.60 -3.51
C SER A 319 34.19 -31.10 -3.32
N ASN A 320 35.25 -30.37 -3.60
CA ASN A 320 35.24 -28.90 -3.55
C ASN A 320 34.84 -28.35 -4.92
N ASP A 321 33.65 -27.77 -4.98
CA ASP A 321 33.17 -27.01 -6.16
C ASP A 321 33.56 -25.55 -5.99
N LEU A 322 34.12 -24.92 -7.05
CA LEU A 322 34.35 -23.48 -7.09
C LEU A 322 33.27 -22.84 -7.96
N THR A 323 32.51 -21.92 -7.39
CA THR A 323 31.53 -21.11 -8.16
C THR A 323 32.06 -19.69 -8.29
N ILE A 324 32.23 -19.24 -9.51
CA ILE A 324 32.57 -17.85 -9.85
C ILE A 324 31.30 -17.22 -10.38
N ARG A 325 30.94 -16.03 -9.88
CA ARG A 325 29.74 -15.32 -10.31
C ARG A 325 30.06 -13.85 -10.51
N LEU A 326 29.53 -13.27 -11.57
CA LEU A 326 29.56 -11.85 -11.89
C LEU A 326 28.11 -11.38 -12.07
N ASP A 327 27.71 -10.39 -11.27
CA ASP A 327 26.39 -9.79 -11.35
C ASP A 327 26.54 -8.32 -11.76
N PHE A 328 25.73 -7.86 -12.69
CA PHE A 328 25.61 -6.47 -13.11
C PHE A 328 24.19 -6.01 -12.88
N SER A 329 24.00 -4.86 -12.25
CA SER A 329 22.69 -4.24 -12.12
C SER A 329 22.70 -2.77 -12.53
N TYR A 330 21.61 -2.35 -13.18
CA TYR A 330 21.31 -0.96 -13.45
C TYR A 330 19.95 -0.60 -12.86
N ARG A 331 19.92 0.40 -12.00
CA ARG A 331 18.73 0.90 -11.33
C ARG A 331 18.49 2.37 -11.64
N LYS A 332 17.28 2.70 -12.09
CA LYS A 332 16.79 4.07 -12.22
C LYS A 332 15.71 4.30 -11.17
N MET A 333 15.95 5.26 -10.28
CA MET A 333 15.00 5.71 -9.26
C MET A 333 14.47 7.10 -9.61
N GLN A 334 13.21 7.34 -9.36
CA GLN A 334 12.55 8.63 -9.55
C GLN A 334 11.62 8.89 -8.38
N SER A 335 11.74 10.03 -7.75
CA SER A 335 10.81 10.50 -6.72
C SER A 335 10.18 11.81 -7.19
N LEU A 336 8.86 11.90 -7.09
CA LEU A 336 8.07 13.06 -7.50
C LEU A 336 7.13 13.44 -6.37
N ILE A 337 6.99 14.74 -6.12
CA ILE A 337 6.02 15.30 -5.19
C ILE A 337 4.99 16.07 -5.99
N ARG A 338 3.73 15.76 -5.77
CA ARG A 338 2.57 16.41 -6.41
C ARG A 338 1.71 17.06 -5.34
N LYS A 339 1.43 18.34 -5.48
CA LYS A 339 0.42 19.01 -4.65
C LYS A 339 -0.99 18.65 -5.10
N ILE A 340 -1.88 18.55 -4.14
CA ILE A 340 -3.30 18.29 -4.36
C ILE A 340 -3.99 19.66 -4.48
N GLU A 341 -3.94 20.23 -5.68
CA GLU A 341 -4.58 21.48 -6.03
C GLU A 341 -5.49 21.27 -7.25
N ASP A 342 -6.58 22.04 -7.35
CA ASP A 342 -7.58 21.81 -8.40
C ASP A 342 -7.10 22.19 -9.80
N GLN A 343 -6.08 23.05 -9.89
CA GLN A 343 -5.58 23.59 -11.16
C GLN A 343 -4.22 23.05 -11.62
N PHE A 344 -3.51 22.28 -10.78
CA PHE A 344 -2.17 21.80 -11.07
C PHE A 344 -2.07 20.29 -10.96
N THR A 345 -1.81 19.64 -12.08
CA THR A 345 -1.58 18.18 -12.17
C THR A 345 -0.10 17.80 -12.32
N GLN A 346 0.78 18.79 -12.44
CA GLN A 346 2.21 18.59 -12.63
C GLN A 346 2.93 18.35 -11.29
N ALA A 347 4.08 17.70 -11.37
CA ALA A 347 4.94 17.53 -10.21
C ALA A 347 5.54 18.88 -9.78
N THR A 348 5.49 19.18 -8.49
CA THR A 348 6.05 20.42 -7.91
C THR A 348 7.51 20.31 -7.60
N SER A 349 7.99 19.11 -7.30
CA SER A 349 9.41 18.81 -7.11
C SER A 349 9.68 17.32 -7.36
N GLY A 350 10.96 16.98 -7.54
CA GLY A 350 11.35 15.58 -7.73
C GLY A 350 12.85 15.39 -7.88
N ASN A 351 13.28 14.14 -7.79
CA ASN A 351 14.66 13.71 -7.96
C ASN A 351 14.72 12.45 -8.83
N ILE A 352 15.77 12.36 -9.66
CA ILE A 352 16.07 11.18 -10.47
C ILE A 352 17.50 10.73 -10.15
N ALA A 353 17.66 9.49 -9.71
CA ALA A 353 18.94 8.86 -9.46
C ALA A 353 19.13 7.63 -10.37
N LYS A 354 20.36 7.44 -10.84
CA LYS A 354 20.77 6.24 -11.58
C LYS A 354 21.93 5.59 -10.85
N THR A 355 21.85 4.30 -10.64
CA THR A 355 22.89 3.51 -9.95
C THR A 355 23.30 2.35 -10.82
N ILE A 356 24.60 2.13 -10.96
CA ILE A 356 25.21 0.98 -11.62
C ILE A 356 26.00 0.24 -10.55
N GLN A 357 25.84 -1.06 -10.50
CA GLN A 357 26.52 -1.94 -9.54
C GLN A 357 27.07 -3.17 -10.28
N PHE A 358 28.31 -3.55 -9.94
CA PHE A 358 29.01 -4.73 -10.46
C PHE A 358 29.28 -5.73 -9.35
#